data_f2bcf3f6892df1d8bb425ddeb6f523d9
#
_entry.id   f2bcf3f6892df1d8bb425ddeb6f523d9
#
_cell.length_a   1.000
_cell.length_b   1.000
_cell.length_c   1.000
_cell.angle_alpha   90.00
_cell.angle_beta   90.00
_cell.angle_gamma   90.00
#
_symmetry.space_group_name_H-M   'P 1'
#
loop_
_entity.id
_entity.type
_entity.pdbx_description
1 polymer ?
#
loop_
_entity_poly.entity_id
_entity_poly.type
_entity_poly.pdbx_seq_one_letter_code
_entity_poly.pdbx_strand_id
1 'polypeptide(L)'
;IATFLIKIDNLITLHQRKDFSMRCGYDLFLKMVNTQKMANAWEQRKAKTLFISYAEKGYPELPVLSATQDKGMVYRDDTGKNIFHDKNNEISYKRVQPGQFVIHLRSFQGGFAHSNILGITSPAYTIFGFKDDEKQCDLYWKYVFCSSEFVKRLETVTYGIRDGRSISYDEFLTMKFIVPKYEEQVQIASILIEIDNLITLHQRGLIKIQGDKNGKKRSFRRIVQRLF
;
A
#
# COMPACT_ATOMS: atom_id res chain seq x y z
N ILE A 1 -27.45 -2.24 2.59
CA ILE A 1 -26.86 -3.23 3.54
C ILE A 1 -26.90 -4.63 2.93
N ALA A 2 -28.08 -5.15 2.48
CA ALA A 2 -28.20 -6.50 1.91
C ALA A 2 -27.28 -6.72 0.70
N THR A 3 -27.24 -5.79 -0.24
CA THR A 3 -26.39 -5.84 -1.44
C THR A 3 -24.89 -5.79 -1.09
N PHE A 4 -24.53 -5.09 -0.02
CA PHE A 4 -23.19 -5.02 0.53
C PHE A 4 -22.78 -6.39 1.12
N LEU A 5 -23.65 -6.99 1.91
CA LEU A 5 -23.41 -8.32 2.52
C LEU A 5 -23.26 -9.42 1.46
N ILE A 6 -24.04 -9.38 0.37
CA ILE A 6 -23.93 -10.32 -0.76
C ILE A 6 -22.57 -10.15 -1.47
N LYS A 7 -22.10 -8.91 -1.67
CA LYS A 7 -20.78 -8.63 -2.28
C LYS A 7 -19.64 -9.12 -1.38
N ILE A 8 -19.78 -9.01 -0.07
CA ILE A 8 -18.85 -9.55 0.92
C ILE A 8 -18.84 -11.08 0.91
N ASP A 9 -20.00 -11.72 0.83
CA ASP A 9 -20.08 -13.18 0.71
C ASP A 9 -19.40 -13.68 -0.57
N ASN A 10 -19.50 -12.95 -1.66
CA ASN A 10 -18.77 -13.22 -2.90
C ASN A 10 -17.26 -13.00 -2.76
N LEU A 11 -16.81 -12.03 -1.94
CA LEU A 11 -15.42 -11.81 -1.57
C LEU A 11 -14.84 -13.00 -0.82
N ILE A 12 -15.56 -13.50 0.19
CA ILE A 12 -15.16 -14.67 0.96
C ILE A 12 -15.06 -15.90 0.05
N THR A 13 -15.97 -16.04 -0.90
CA THR A 13 -15.98 -17.16 -1.87
C THR A 13 -14.84 -17.06 -2.88
N LEU A 14 -14.55 -15.88 -3.42
CA LEU A 14 -13.39 -15.61 -4.28
C LEU A 14 -12.06 -15.82 -3.54
N HIS A 15 -12.04 -15.54 -2.24
CA HIS A 15 -10.90 -15.68 -1.37
C HIS A 15 -10.49 -17.15 -1.11
N GLN A 16 -11.38 -18.08 -1.31
CA GLN A 16 -11.09 -19.52 -1.28
C GLN A 16 -10.27 -19.99 -2.50
N ARG A 17 -10.09 -19.14 -3.51
CA ARG A 17 -9.18 -19.39 -4.65
C ARG A 17 -7.79 -18.84 -4.32
N LYS A 18 -6.75 -19.61 -4.59
CA LYS A 18 -5.34 -19.38 -4.20
C LYS A 18 -4.68 -18.06 -4.69
N ASP A 19 -5.35 -17.26 -5.52
CA ASP A 19 -4.76 -16.11 -6.21
C ASP A 19 -5.22 -14.74 -5.68
N PHE A 20 -5.82 -14.69 -4.48
CA PHE A 20 -6.28 -13.44 -3.91
C PHE A 20 -5.13 -12.66 -3.29
N SER A 21 -4.63 -11.64 -3.99
CA SER A 21 -3.58 -10.74 -3.50
C SER A 21 -4.16 -9.49 -2.82
N MET A 22 -3.35 -8.79 -2.02
CA MET A 22 -3.64 -7.49 -1.39
C MET A 22 -4.25 -6.46 -2.38
N ARG A 23 -3.84 -6.52 -3.67
CA ARG A 23 -4.39 -5.69 -4.76
C ARG A 23 -5.90 -5.86 -4.93
N CYS A 24 -6.40 -7.08 -4.78
CA CYS A 24 -7.81 -7.38 -4.99
C CYS A 24 -8.72 -6.77 -3.92
N GLY A 25 -8.25 -6.65 -2.67
CA GLY A 25 -9.03 -6.07 -1.57
C GLY A 25 -9.37 -4.60 -1.80
N TYR A 26 -8.39 -3.78 -2.20
CA TYR A 26 -8.61 -2.36 -2.45
C TYR A 26 -9.43 -2.11 -3.73
N ASP A 27 -9.14 -2.81 -4.82
CA ASP A 27 -9.91 -2.69 -6.07
C ASP A 27 -11.39 -3.03 -5.86
N LEU A 28 -11.65 -4.02 -5.03
CA LEU A 28 -13.00 -4.42 -4.71
C LEU A 28 -13.68 -3.41 -3.78
N PHE A 29 -12.94 -2.86 -2.81
CA PHE A 29 -13.41 -1.76 -1.96
C PHE A 29 -13.78 -0.54 -2.80
N LEU A 30 -12.94 -0.12 -3.75
CA LEU A 30 -13.25 0.98 -4.66
C LEU A 30 -14.50 0.73 -5.49
N LYS A 31 -14.69 -0.50 -6.00
CA LYS A 31 -15.92 -0.88 -6.71
C LYS A 31 -17.17 -0.79 -5.82
N MET A 32 -17.03 -1.08 -4.53
CA MET A 32 -18.13 -1.01 -3.56
C MET A 32 -18.45 0.44 -3.20
N VAL A 33 -17.45 1.29 -2.99
CA VAL A 33 -17.61 2.71 -2.66
C VAL A 33 -18.20 3.48 -3.84
N ASN A 34 -17.78 3.21 -5.07
CA ASN A 34 -18.34 3.84 -6.28
C ASN A 34 -19.82 3.52 -6.52
N THR A 35 -20.38 2.50 -5.86
CA THR A 35 -21.80 2.17 -5.95
C THR A 35 -22.66 2.84 -4.88
N GLN A 36 -22.06 3.50 -3.89
CA GLN A 36 -22.79 4.25 -2.85
C GLN A 36 -22.39 5.71 -2.89
N LYS A 37 -23.36 6.60 -2.79
CA LYS A 37 -23.33 8.08 -2.82
C LYS A 37 -22.26 8.79 -1.96
N MET A 38 -21.19 8.14 -1.50
CA MET A 38 -20.11 8.73 -0.70
C MET A 38 -19.13 9.56 -1.56
N ALA A 39 -19.08 9.34 -2.88
CA ALA A 39 -18.15 10.03 -3.78
C ALA A 39 -18.35 11.56 -3.90
N ASN A 40 -19.45 12.11 -3.43
CA ASN A 40 -19.75 13.56 -3.53
C ASN A 40 -18.94 14.46 -2.58
N ALA A 41 -18.18 13.88 -1.64
CA ALA A 41 -17.36 14.61 -0.69
C ALA A 41 -15.85 14.48 -0.93
N TRP A 42 -15.43 13.70 -1.93
CA TRP A 42 -14.03 13.48 -2.22
C TRP A 42 -13.47 14.52 -3.17
N GLU A 43 -12.31 15.07 -2.83
CA GLU A 43 -11.69 16.16 -3.59
C GLU A 43 -10.69 15.63 -4.62
N GLN A 44 -10.72 16.15 -5.85
CA GLN A 44 -9.67 15.90 -6.82
C GLN A 44 -8.45 16.76 -6.52
N ARG A 45 -7.33 16.11 -6.18
CA ARG A 45 -6.06 16.79 -5.87
C ARG A 45 -4.91 16.26 -6.75
N LYS A 46 -4.01 17.16 -7.13
CA LYS A 46 -2.77 16.76 -7.83
C LYS A 46 -1.76 16.20 -6.82
N ALA A 47 -1.01 15.16 -7.20
CA ALA A 47 0.04 14.58 -6.36
C ALA A 47 1.02 15.65 -5.84
N LYS A 48 1.41 16.62 -6.67
CA LYS A 48 2.30 17.73 -6.27
C LYS A 48 1.79 18.58 -5.11
N THR A 49 0.47 18.59 -4.84
CA THR A 49 -0.11 19.31 -3.69
C THR A 49 -0.14 18.46 -2.41
N LEU A 50 0.02 17.15 -2.53
CA LEU A 50 -0.05 16.18 -1.46
C LEU A 50 1.33 15.75 -0.98
N PHE A 51 2.28 15.53 -1.91
CA PHE A 51 3.52 14.85 -1.64
C PHE A 51 4.75 15.76 -1.77
N ILE A 52 5.78 15.41 -1.01
CA ILE A 52 7.12 16.03 -1.04
C ILE A 52 8.19 14.93 -0.96
N SER A 53 9.31 15.12 -1.65
CA SER A 53 10.42 14.18 -1.59
C SER A 53 11.41 14.56 -0.49
N TYR A 54 12.09 13.53 0.04
CA TYR A 54 13.13 13.64 1.06
C TYR A 54 14.45 13.06 0.54
N ALA A 55 15.57 13.64 0.94
CA ALA A 55 16.90 13.21 0.52
C ALA A 55 17.95 13.32 1.64
N GLU A 56 17.51 13.13 2.89
CA GLU A 56 18.38 13.20 4.06
C GLU A 56 19.40 12.06 4.06
N LYS A 57 20.67 12.36 4.33
CA LYS A 57 21.80 11.43 4.32
C LYS A 57 22.62 11.60 5.58
N GLY A 58 23.63 10.73 5.77
CA GLY A 58 24.58 10.86 6.90
C GLY A 58 24.16 10.13 8.15
N TYR A 59 23.43 9.04 8.04
CA TYR A 59 22.94 8.20 9.15
C TYR A 59 23.44 6.75 9.01
N PRO A 60 24.76 6.50 8.94
CA PRO A 60 25.29 5.14 8.71
C PRO A 60 25.04 4.18 9.89
N GLU A 61 24.63 4.71 11.05
CA GLU A 61 24.25 3.92 12.23
C GLU A 61 22.86 3.28 12.11
N LEU A 62 22.04 3.74 11.19
CA LEU A 62 20.71 3.20 10.99
C LEU A 62 20.74 1.90 10.18
N PRO A 63 19.81 0.96 10.43
CA PRO A 63 19.74 -0.28 9.68
C PRO A 63 19.42 -0.05 8.21
N VAL A 64 20.04 -0.87 7.35
CA VAL A 64 19.78 -0.80 5.91
C VAL A 64 18.47 -1.50 5.57
N LEU A 65 17.65 -0.79 4.80
CA LEU A 65 16.34 -1.28 4.36
C LEU A 65 16.37 -1.68 2.88
N SER A 66 15.60 -2.72 2.58
CA SER A 66 15.31 -3.19 1.22
C SER A 66 13.85 -2.99 0.89
N ALA A 67 13.56 -2.50 -0.31
CA ALA A 67 12.21 -2.43 -0.83
C ALA A 67 11.77 -3.81 -1.33
N THR A 68 10.59 -4.25 -0.92
CA THR A 68 9.94 -5.48 -1.37
C THR A 68 8.64 -5.17 -2.08
N GLN A 69 8.19 -6.08 -2.92
CA GLN A 69 6.98 -5.91 -3.73
C GLN A 69 5.70 -6.02 -2.89
N ASP A 70 5.71 -6.83 -1.85
CA ASP A 70 4.54 -7.24 -1.06
C ASP A 70 4.56 -6.73 0.38
N LYS A 71 5.75 -6.55 0.99
CA LYS A 71 5.89 -6.20 2.41
C LYS A 71 6.28 -4.74 2.65
N GLY A 72 6.47 -3.95 1.58
CA GLY A 72 7.01 -2.59 1.69
C GLY A 72 8.50 -2.60 2.01
N MET A 73 8.95 -1.66 2.86
CA MET A 73 10.32 -1.62 3.34
C MET A 73 10.52 -2.63 4.47
N VAL A 74 11.58 -3.43 4.38
CA VAL A 74 11.97 -4.44 5.38
C VAL A 74 13.45 -4.31 5.68
N TYR A 75 13.92 -4.81 6.82
CA TYR A 75 15.35 -4.90 7.08
C TYR A 75 16.02 -5.78 6.02
N ARG A 76 17.17 -5.34 5.52
CA ARG A 76 17.89 -6.08 4.48
C ARG A 76 18.23 -7.49 4.92
N ASP A 77 18.62 -7.66 6.17
CA ASP A 77 18.99 -8.96 6.74
C ASP A 77 17.83 -9.95 6.75
N ASP A 78 16.59 -9.48 6.86
CA ASP A 78 15.39 -10.31 6.84
C ASP A 78 15.04 -10.81 5.42
N THR A 79 15.68 -10.29 4.38
CA THR A 79 15.38 -10.70 2.99
C THR A 79 15.99 -12.06 2.62
N GLY A 80 16.91 -12.59 3.42
CA GLY A 80 17.65 -13.83 3.14
C GLY A 80 18.58 -13.75 1.92
N LYS A 81 18.73 -12.57 1.32
CA LYS A 81 19.63 -12.32 0.18
C LYS A 81 20.89 -11.65 0.70
N ASN A 82 22.01 -12.33 0.59
CA ASN A 82 23.32 -11.78 0.90
C ASN A 82 23.73 -10.81 -0.23
N ILE A 83 23.20 -9.58 -0.19
CA ILE A 83 23.58 -8.53 -1.12
C ILE A 83 24.80 -7.83 -0.52
N PHE A 84 25.98 -8.18 -1.07
CA PHE A 84 27.23 -7.53 -0.67
C PHE A 84 27.13 -6.02 -0.94
N HIS A 85 27.38 -5.22 0.07
CA HIS A 85 27.47 -3.76 -0.04
C HIS A 85 28.67 -3.28 0.80
N ASP A 86 29.34 -2.24 0.32
CA ASP A 86 30.42 -1.61 1.07
C ASP A 86 29.80 -0.71 2.15
N LYS A 87 30.10 -1.01 3.43
CA LYS A 87 29.66 -0.21 4.58
C LYS A 87 30.07 1.26 4.47
N ASN A 88 31.21 1.55 3.83
CA ASN A 88 31.66 2.92 3.63
C ASN A 88 30.70 3.76 2.78
N ASN A 89 29.87 3.12 1.97
CA ASN A 89 28.87 3.80 1.13
C ASN A 89 27.57 4.12 1.87
N GLU A 90 27.37 3.59 3.08
CA GLU A 90 26.12 3.79 3.85
C GLU A 90 25.91 5.26 4.24
N ILE A 91 26.95 6.04 4.39
CA ILE A 91 26.87 7.48 4.63
C ILE A 91 26.16 8.23 3.50
N SER A 92 26.19 7.69 2.30
CA SER A 92 25.50 8.24 1.10
C SER A 92 24.02 7.82 1.01
N TYR A 93 23.62 6.84 1.82
CA TYR A 93 22.26 6.32 1.79
C TYR A 93 21.27 7.34 2.35
N LYS A 94 20.05 7.27 1.84
CA LYS A 94 18.98 8.19 2.24
C LYS A 94 18.21 7.61 3.43
N ARG A 95 17.91 8.45 4.42
CA ARG A 95 17.08 8.10 5.57
C ARG A 95 15.63 7.91 5.16
N VAL A 96 15.01 6.84 5.62
CA VAL A 96 13.57 6.54 5.48
C VAL A 96 12.96 6.51 6.86
N GLN A 97 11.86 7.22 7.05
CA GLN A 97 11.10 7.26 8.30
C GLN A 97 9.81 6.45 8.18
N PRO A 98 9.24 5.99 9.32
CA PRO A 98 7.90 5.40 9.32
C PRO A 98 6.87 6.36 8.70
N GLY A 99 5.92 5.82 7.92
CA GLY A 99 4.90 6.59 7.20
C GLY A 99 5.35 7.10 5.83
N GLN A 100 6.65 7.03 5.50
CA GLN A 100 7.17 7.43 4.19
C GLN A 100 7.06 6.31 3.16
N PHE A 101 7.17 6.71 1.90
CA PHE A 101 7.14 5.83 0.73
C PHE A 101 8.47 5.92 -0.03
N VAL A 102 8.83 4.80 -0.65
CA VAL A 102 10.05 4.69 -1.45
C VAL A 102 9.68 4.23 -2.86
N ILE A 103 10.03 5.02 -3.88
CA ILE A 103 9.96 4.60 -5.28
C ILE A 103 11.25 3.86 -5.60
N HIS A 104 11.13 2.56 -5.90
CA HIS A 104 12.25 1.73 -6.30
C HIS A 104 12.19 1.36 -7.79
N LEU A 105 13.33 1.35 -8.43
CA LEU A 105 13.55 1.53 -9.87
C LEU A 105 13.13 0.36 -10.79
N ARG A 106 12.55 -0.76 -10.32
CA ARG A 106 12.55 -1.97 -11.15
C ARG A 106 11.23 -2.62 -11.48
N SER A 107 10.09 -2.08 -11.06
CA SER A 107 8.82 -2.76 -11.39
C SER A 107 7.62 -1.84 -11.23
N PHE A 108 6.86 -1.65 -12.31
CA PHE A 108 5.55 -1.00 -12.25
C PHE A 108 4.57 -1.69 -11.28
N GLN A 109 4.72 -2.98 -11.10
CA GLN A 109 3.81 -3.79 -10.31
C GLN A 109 4.03 -3.72 -8.79
N GLY A 110 4.98 -2.94 -8.33
CA GLY A 110 5.32 -2.81 -6.90
C GLY A 110 6.34 -1.72 -6.64
N GLY A 111 6.40 -0.70 -7.54
CA GLY A 111 7.41 0.36 -7.50
C GLY A 111 7.31 1.31 -6.31
N PHE A 112 6.24 1.23 -5.50
CA PHE A 112 6.01 2.06 -4.32
C PHE A 112 6.01 1.19 -3.06
N ALA A 113 7.04 1.31 -2.23
CA ALA A 113 7.15 0.60 -0.98
C ALA A 113 6.85 1.54 0.20
N HIS A 114 5.90 1.17 1.05
CA HIS A 114 5.61 1.87 2.31
C HIS A 114 6.59 1.44 3.39
N SER A 115 7.02 2.35 4.26
CA SER A 115 7.87 2.03 5.41
C SER A 115 7.13 2.20 6.73
N ASN A 116 7.14 1.13 7.54
CA ASN A 116 6.71 1.16 8.94
C ASN A 116 7.91 1.30 9.90
N ILE A 117 9.14 1.34 9.36
CA ILE A 117 10.38 1.25 10.13
C ILE A 117 11.34 2.36 9.73
N LEU A 118 12.16 2.78 10.69
CA LEU A 118 13.25 3.73 10.48
C LEU A 118 14.49 3.00 9.95
N GLY A 119 15.17 3.60 8.95
CA GLY A 119 16.42 3.07 8.44
C GLY A 119 16.94 3.86 7.26
N ILE A 120 17.89 3.30 6.54
CA ILE A 120 18.50 3.90 5.35
C ILE A 120 18.34 3.00 4.12
N THR A 121 18.28 3.60 2.94
CA THR A 121 18.14 2.87 1.68
C THR A 121 18.99 3.48 0.58
N SER A 122 19.06 2.78 -0.56
CA SER A 122 19.87 3.19 -1.72
C SER A 122 19.66 4.66 -2.11
N PRO A 123 20.73 5.40 -2.41
CA PRO A 123 20.64 6.77 -2.89
C PRO A 123 19.90 6.89 -4.24
N ALA A 124 19.82 5.81 -5.01
CA ALA A 124 19.11 5.76 -6.28
C ALA A 124 17.58 5.78 -6.14
N TYR A 125 17.05 5.48 -4.95
CA TYR A 125 15.60 5.49 -4.70
C TYR A 125 15.10 6.89 -4.38
N THR A 126 13.84 7.16 -4.73
CA THR A 126 13.16 8.39 -4.33
C THR A 126 12.32 8.12 -3.10
N ILE A 127 12.60 8.85 -2.02
CA ILE A 127 11.84 8.80 -0.78
C ILE A 127 10.89 9.98 -0.78
N PHE A 128 9.63 9.76 -0.44
CA PHE A 128 8.64 10.82 -0.36
C PHE A 128 7.61 10.55 0.75
N GLY A 129 6.94 11.60 1.17
CA GLY A 129 5.86 11.56 2.15
C GLY A 129 4.89 12.71 1.89
N PHE A 130 4.12 13.07 2.88
CA PHE A 130 3.12 14.12 2.75
C PHE A 130 3.71 15.50 3.05
N LYS A 131 3.12 16.53 2.46
CA LYS A 131 3.37 17.93 2.82
C LYS A 131 2.70 18.33 4.11
N ASP A 132 1.62 17.63 4.46
CA ASP A 132 0.81 17.84 5.64
C ASP A 132 0.38 16.47 6.18
N ASP A 133 1.18 15.94 7.09
CA ASP A 133 0.99 14.59 7.64
C ASP A 133 -0.30 14.48 8.47
N GLU A 134 -0.78 15.59 9.05
CA GLU A 134 -2.00 15.60 9.87
C GLU A 134 -3.28 15.42 9.04
N LYS A 135 -3.20 15.61 7.71
CA LYS A 135 -4.34 15.50 6.79
C LYS A 135 -4.30 14.27 5.89
N GLN A 136 -3.30 13.40 6.08
CA GLN A 136 -3.14 12.23 5.22
C GLN A 136 -2.82 10.98 6.05
N CYS A 137 -3.53 9.90 5.79
CA CYS A 137 -3.29 8.60 6.40
C CYS A 137 -2.36 7.76 5.50
N ASP A 138 -1.14 7.52 5.92
CA ASP A 138 -0.12 6.76 5.19
C ASP A 138 -0.57 5.34 4.85
N LEU A 139 -1.28 4.67 5.78
CA LEU A 139 -1.83 3.34 5.55
C LEU A 139 -2.91 3.33 4.46
N TYR A 140 -3.75 4.38 4.36
CA TYR A 140 -4.67 4.53 3.24
C TYR A 140 -3.92 4.62 1.91
N TRP A 141 -2.89 5.47 1.83
CA TRP A 141 -2.09 5.66 0.63
C TRP A 141 -1.27 4.43 0.26
N LYS A 142 -0.84 3.63 1.24
CA LYS A 142 -0.24 2.31 0.99
C LYS A 142 -1.16 1.45 0.11
N TYR A 143 -2.45 1.38 0.43
CA TYR A 143 -3.41 0.62 -0.37
C TYR A 143 -3.69 1.26 -1.73
N VAL A 144 -3.77 2.60 -1.80
CA VAL A 144 -3.91 3.31 -3.08
C VAL A 144 -2.78 2.94 -4.03
N PHE A 145 -1.52 3.00 -3.57
CA PHE A 145 -0.34 2.72 -4.39
C PHE A 145 -0.17 1.23 -4.74
N CYS A 146 -0.79 0.33 -3.99
CA CYS A 146 -0.84 -1.10 -4.31
C CYS A 146 -1.97 -1.46 -5.27
N SER A 147 -2.91 -0.56 -5.57
CA SER A 147 -4.09 -0.86 -6.39
C SER A 147 -3.74 -1.11 -7.86
N SER A 148 -4.50 -1.97 -8.51
CA SER A 148 -4.36 -2.23 -9.95
C SER A 148 -4.71 -1.00 -10.78
N GLU A 149 -5.63 -0.16 -10.31
CA GLU A 149 -5.99 1.10 -10.96
C GLU A 149 -4.82 2.08 -10.96
N PHE A 150 -4.16 2.26 -9.81
CA PHE A 150 -2.98 3.12 -9.70
C PHE A 150 -1.86 2.63 -10.62
N VAL A 151 -1.56 1.34 -10.63
CA VAL A 151 -0.52 0.75 -11.49
C VAL A 151 -0.81 1.02 -12.96
N LYS A 152 -2.05 0.78 -13.43
CA LYS A 152 -2.45 1.08 -14.81
C LYS A 152 -2.32 2.57 -15.16
N ARG A 153 -2.71 3.45 -14.26
CA ARG A 153 -2.56 4.89 -14.45
C ARG A 153 -1.09 5.32 -14.49
N LEU A 154 -0.26 4.71 -13.65
CA LEU A 154 1.18 4.95 -13.65
C LEU A 154 1.82 4.53 -14.98
N GLU A 155 1.41 3.41 -15.55
CA GLU A 155 1.86 2.94 -16.87
C GLU A 155 1.55 3.95 -18.00
N THR A 156 0.41 4.64 -17.92
CA THR A 156 0.04 5.66 -18.93
C THR A 156 0.86 6.93 -18.83
N VAL A 157 1.34 7.30 -17.65
CA VAL A 157 2.13 8.51 -17.43
C VAL A 157 3.60 8.28 -17.80
N THR A 158 4.10 7.06 -17.67
CA THR A 158 5.50 6.70 -17.92
C THR A 158 5.74 6.23 -19.36
N TYR A 159 4.92 6.66 -20.31
CA TYR A 159 4.99 6.25 -21.72
C TYR A 159 6.26 6.77 -22.41
N GLY A 160 7.13 5.87 -22.88
CA GLY A 160 8.18 6.24 -23.83
C GLY A 160 9.59 5.64 -23.66
N ILE A 161 9.86 4.83 -22.63
CA ILE A 161 11.22 4.26 -22.46
C ILE A 161 11.16 2.73 -22.62
N ARG A 162 11.80 2.22 -23.67
CA ARG A 162 12.08 0.80 -23.86
C ARG A 162 13.12 0.34 -22.84
N ASP A 163 12.90 -0.85 -22.25
CA ASP A 163 13.83 -1.61 -21.42
C ASP A 163 14.41 -0.89 -20.19
N GLY A 164 13.82 -1.10 -19.02
CA GLY A 164 14.34 -0.61 -17.75
C GLY A 164 13.65 0.64 -17.19
N ARG A 165 12.35 0.77 -17.38
CA ARG A 165 11.52 1.92 -16.95
C ARG A 165 11.66 2.19 -15.46
N SER A 166 12.26 3.33 -15.12
CA SER A 166 12.17 3.91 -13.79
C SER A 166 10.94 4.82 -13.71
N ILE A 167 10.21 4.74 -12.60
CA ILE A 167 9.13 5.67 -12.32
C ILE A 167 9.75 7.03 -12.03
N SER A 168 9.50 8.04 -12.87
CA SER A 168 9.90 9.40 -12.62
C SER A 168 9.01 10.00 -11.51
N TYR A 169 9.65 10.59 -10.49
CA TYR A 169 8.92 11.30 -9.43
C TYR A 169 8.16 12.50 -9.97
N ASP A 170 8.74 13.20 -10.94
CA ASP A 170 8.11 14.37 -11.58
C ASP A 170 6.85 13.98 -12.34
N GLU A 171 6.88 12.86 -13.08
CA GLU A 171 5.69 12.30 -13.73
C GLU A 171 4.62 11.88 -12.72
N PHE A 172 5.02 11.21 -11.63
CA PHE A 172 4.10 10.90 -10.52
C PHE A 172 3.43 12.17 -9.97
N LEU A 173 4.17 13.27 -9.80
CA LEU A 173 3.63 14.53 -9.29
C LEU A 173 2.57 15.18 -10.21
N THR A 174 2.50 14.80 -11.48
CA THR A 174 1.45 15.26 -12.41
C THR A 174 0.11 14.55 -12.22
N MET A 175 0.12 13.37 -11.60
CA MET A 175 -1.08 12.55 -11.41
C MET A 175 -2.11 13.25 -10.53
N LYS A 176 -3.38 12.92 -10.77
CA LYS A 176 -4.51 13.41 -9.98
C LYS A 176 -5.10 12.26 -9.18
N PHE A 177 -5.46 12.52 -7.94
CA PHE A 177 -6.11 11.58 -7.04
C PHE A 177 -7.43 12.14 -6.56
N ILE A 178 -8.41 11.28 -6.37
CA ILE A 178 -9.66 11.60 -5.68
C ILE A 178 -9.44 11.21 -4.23
N VAL A 179 -9.46 12.19 -3.32
CA VAL A 179 -8.97 12.04 -1.95
C VAL A 179 -10.12 12.25 -0.97
N PRO A 180 -10.42 11.27 -0.12
CA PRO A 180 -11.37 11.42 0.98
C PRO A 180 -10.85 12.37 2.07
N LYS A 181 -11.72 12.76 3.00
CA LYS A 181 -11.31 13.43 4.23
C LYS A 181 -10.45 12.50 5.08
N TYR A 182 -9.62 13.06 5.95
CA TYR A 182 -8.68 12.30 6.79
C TYR A 182 -9.36 11.19 7.60
N GLU A 183 -10.47 11.51 8.26
CA GLU A 183 -11.22 10.54 9.07
C GLU A 183 -11.70 9.34 8.24
N GLU A 184 -12.13 9.61 7.02
CA GLU A 184 -12.57 8.58 6.08
C GLU A 184 -11.38 7.76 5.56
N GLN A 185 -10.22 8.38 5.30
CA GLN A 185 -8.99 7.65 4.96
C GLN A 185 -8.62 6.67 6.07
N VAL A 186 -8.68 7.08 7.34
CA VAL A 186 -8.39 6.22 8.50
C VAL A 186 -9.38 5.05 8.58
N GLN A 187 -10.67 5.30 8.39
CA GLN A 187 -11.68 4.24 8.39
C GLN A 187 -11.46 3.23 7.26
N ILE A 188 -11.17 3.70 6.04
CA ILE A 188 -10.86 2.85 4.89
C ILE A 188 -9.62 1.99 5.16
N ALA A 189 -8.55 2.61 5.67
CA ALA A 189 -7.32 1.90 6.01
C ALA A 189 -7.55 0.82 7.06
N SER A 190 -8.32 1.11 8.11
CA SER A 190 -8.67 0.15 9.16
C SER A 190 -9.38 -1.08 8.59
N ILE A 191 -10.39 -0.88 7.74
CA ILE A 191 -11.12 -1.98 7.08
C ILE A 191 -10.18 -2.84 6.24
N LEU A 192 -9.30 -2.21 5.47
CA LEU A 192 -8.37 -2.92 4.58
C LEU A 192 -7.33 -3.72 5.37
N ILE A 193 -6.84 -3.18 6.49
CA ILE A 193 -5.92 -3.89 7.41
C ILE A 193 -6.62 -5.12 8.02
N GLU A 194 -7.86 -4.99 8.46
CA GLU A 194 -8.60 -6.14 8.99
C GLU A 194 -8.81 -7.23 7.93
N ILE A 195 -9.09 -6.84 6.69
CA ILE A 195 -9.18 -7.78 5.57
C ILE A 195 -7.84 -8.50 5.35
N ASP A 196 -6.71 -7.78 5.31
CA ASP A 196 -5.39 -8.37 5.15
C ASP A 196 -5.03 -9.34 6.28
N ASN A 197 -5.38 -8.99 7.52
CA ASN A 197 -5.18 -9.86 8.68
C ASN A 197 -5.99 -11.15 8.55
N LEU A 198 -7.24 -11.08 8.13
CA LEU A 198 -8.09 -12.25 7.90
C LEU A 198 -7.52 -13.14 6.79
N ILE A 199 -7.04 -12.53 5.70
CA ILE A 199 -6.37 -13.22 4.60
C ILE A 199 -5.14 -13.99 5.11
N THR A 200 -4.29 -13.29 5.84
CA THR A 200 -3.04 -13.85 6.37
C THR A 200 -3.31 -15.01 7.33
N LEU A 201 -4.27 -14.86 8.22
CA LEU A 201 -4.67 -15.91 9.16
C LEU A 201 -5.21 -17.15 8.42
N HIS A 202 -5.98 -16.94 7.36
CA HIS A 202 -6.49 -18.04 6.54
C HIS A 202 -5.36 -18.77 5.80
N GLN A 203 -4.44 -18.02 5.20
CA GLN A 203 -3.30 -18.58 4.46
C GLN A 203 -2.34 -19.36 5.37
N ARG A 204 -2.15 -18.93 6.61
CA ARG A 204 -1.29 -19.63 7.58
C ARG A 204 -1.92 -20.89 8.17
N GLY A 205 -3.15 -21.23 7.78
CA GLY A 205 -3.85 -22.39 8.34
C GLY A 205 -4.10 -22.31 9.84
N LEU A 206 -3.92 -21.13 10.45
CA LEU A 206 -4.10 -20.89 11.90
C LEU A 206 -5.58 -20.88 12.28
N ILE A 207 -6.49 -20.74 11.32
CA ILE A 207 -7.91 -20.99 11.53
C ILE A 207 -8.20 -22.44 11.10
N LYS A 208 -7.85 -23.40 11.94
CA LYS A 208 -8.47 -24.73 11.90
C LYS A 208 -9.92 -24.59 12.32
N ILE A 209 -10.76 -24.13 11.39
CA ILE A 209 -12.21 -24.24 11.58
C ILE A 209 -12.58 -25.62 11.07
N GLN A 210 -12.38 -26.65 11.90
CA GLN A 210 -13.13 -27.88 11.76
C GLN A 210 -14.61 -27.55 12.04
N GLY A 211 -15.40 -27.57 10.98
CA GLY A 211 -16.84 -27.83 11.09
C GLY A 211 -17.80 -26.64 11.11
N ASP A 212 -17.44 -25.36 11.17
CA ASP A 212 -18.47 -24.31 11.21
C ASP A 212 -18.34 -23.23 10.11
N LYS A 213 -18.96 -23.52 8.97
CA LYS A 213 -19.13 -22.55 7.87
C LYS A 213 -19.89 -21.28 8.30
N ASN A 214 -20.64 -21.33 9.39
CA ASN A 214 -21.43 -20.21 9.92
C ASN A 214 -20.60 -19.29 10.84
N GLY A 215 -19.56 -19.79 11.51
CA GLY A 215 -18.69 -19.00 12.39
C GLY A 215 -17.89 -17.93 11.64
N LYS A 216 -17.38 -18.26 10.45
CA LYS A 216 -16.69 -17.30 9.58
C LYS A 216 -17.59 -16.16 9.12
N LYS A 217 -18.82 -16.48 8.70
CA LYS A 217 -19.83 -15.48 8.32
C LYS A 217 -20.22 -14.55 9.47
N ARG A 218 -20.34 -15.08 10.68
CA ARG A 218 -20.70 -14.30 11.88
C ARG A 218 -19.58 -13.35 12.31
N SER A 219 -18.33 -13.79 12.29
CA SER A 219 -17.19 -12.95 12.66
C SER A 219 -17.05 -11.76 11.72
N PHE A 220 -17.09 -12.01 10.42
CA PHE A 220 -16.99 -10.96 9.40
C PHE A 220 -18.20 -10.00 9.42
N ARG A 221 -19.42 -10.51 9.61
CA ARG A 221 -20.60 -9.67 9.79
C ARG A 221 -20.50 -8.75 11.01
N ARG A 222 -19.93 -9.21 12.13
CA ARG A 222 -19.69 -8.36 13.31
C ARG A 222 -18.70 -7.24 13.05
N ILE A 223 -17.63 -7.51 12.29
CA ILE A 223 -16.64 -6.49 11.90
C ILE A 223 -17.33 -5.41 11.06
N VAL A 224 -18.06 -5.82 10.04
CA VAL A 224 -18.79 -4.89 9.17
C VAL A 224 -19.86 -4.09 9.93
N GLN A 225 -20.60 -4.73 10.87
CA GLN A 225 -21.61 -4.03 11.68
C GLN A 225 -21.02 -3.03 12.68
N ARG A 226 -19.73 -3.12 13.04
CA ARG A 226 -19.05 -2.15 13.90
C ARG A 226 -18.50 -0.94 13.12
N LEU A 227 -18.36 -1.07 11.81
CA LEU A 227 -17.75 -0.06 10.94
C LEU A 227 -18.81 0.82 10.23
N PHE A 228 -20.07 0.43 10.33
CA PHE A 228 -21.24 1.15 9.81
C PHE A 228 -22.37 1.19 10.85
#